data_5e7c871f1516d7391fb43b799f080abb
#
_entry.id   5e7c871f1516d7391fb43b799f080abb
#
_cell.length_a   1.000
_cell.length_b   1.000
_cell.length_c   1.000
_cell.angle_alpha   90.00
_cell.angle_beta   90.00
_cell.angle_gamma   90.00
#
_symmetry.space_group_name_H-M   'P 1'
#
loop_
_entity.id
_entity.type
_entity.pdbx_description
1 polymer ?
#
loop_
_entity_poly.entity_id
_entity_poly.type
_entity_poly.pdbx_seq_one_letter_code
_entity_poly.pdbx_strand_id
1 'polypeptide(L)'
;MTSHTYDLIVIGAGPVGENVADYAHKAGLSVAIVESELVGGECSYWACMPSKALLRTGQALHAAEKVGVTGTLDVAAVLKRRDSFTSEWNDSAQVEWLTGAGIDLVRGHGRLAGEKVVEVTTENGTRTLHATHAVAVCTGSAALLPHIDGLADVAPWTSREATAVEQIPARTLVIGGGVVAAEMATAYQALGSAVTVIARSGLLGTYEPFAGDLVAAELRSRGATVVHGSPASVSRAENGEVTVTLDDGEHVVADEIIVATGRTPRTEDLGLATVGLSDGDWLSVDDTMRVTDVEGGWLYAAGDVNHRALLTHQGKYQARAAGMVIAARAQGDEASNPVPWSDYVATADHQAVPQVVFTEPEVASVGLTAKQATDRGLDIRVVDYALGNVAGSALHADGYEGHARMIVDESRQVIVGVTFAGPDVSELIHSATIAVVGEVPLSRLWHAVPSYPTISEIWLRLLETYRAEA
;
A
#
# COMPACT_ATOMS: atom_id res chain seq x y z
N MET A 1 -38.03 8.47 13.17
CA MET A 1 -36.60 8.26 12.88
C MET A 1 -35.85 8.39 14.21
N THR A 2 -35.21 7.36 14.71
CA THR A 2 -34.39 7.47 15.92
C THR A 2 -33.07 8.12 15.50
N SER A 3 -32.87 9.36 15.90
CA SER A 3 -31.59 10.06 15.76
C SER A 3 -30.62 9.50 16.80
N HIS A 4 -29.47 9.01 16.34
CA HIS A 4 -28.38 8.56 17.20
C HIS A 4 -27.26 9.59 17.17
N THR A 5 -26.77 9.99 18.34
CA THR A 5 -25.71 10.98 18.48
C THR A 5 -24.46 10.31 19.05
N TYR A 6 -23.29 10.59 18.44
CA TYR A 6 -21.98 10.12 18.85
C TYR A 6 -21.00 11.30 18.89
N ASP A 7 -19.91 11.16 19.59
CA ASP A 7 -18.85 12.18 19.57
C ASP A 7 -18.12 12.17 18.23
N LEU A 8 -17.88 10.97 17.68
CA LEU A 8 -17.22 10.75 16.39
C LEU A 8 -18.02 9.75 15.55
N ILE A 9 -18.16 10.04 14.27
CA ILE A 9 -18.65 9.08 13.27
C ILE A 9 -17.50 8.81 12.29
N VAL A 10 -17.17 7.55 12.06
CA VAL A 10 -16.17 7.12 11.08
C VAL A 10 -16.89 6.48 9.89
N ILE A 11 -16.61 6.91 8.66
CA ILE A 11 -17.15 6.33 7.42
C ILE A 11 -16.09 5.46 6.78
N GLY A 12 -16.31 4.15 6.76
CA GLY A 12 -15.39 3.11 6.30
C GLY A 12 -14.71 2.39 7.46
N ALA A 13 -14.92 1.06 7.57
CA ALA A 13 -14.32 0.19 8.57
C ALA A 13 -13.21 -0.70 7.99
N GLY A 14 -12.40 -0.14 7.08
CA GLY A 14 -11.10 -0.69 6.75
C GLY A 14 -10.09 -0.48 7.89
N PRO A 15 -8.84 -0.99 7.78
CA PRO A 15 -7.86 -0.95 8.87
C PRO A 15 -7.55 0.48 9.35
N VAL A 16 -7.80 1.49 8.52
CA VAL A 16 -7.61 2.90 8.89
C VAL A 16 -8.76 3.37 9.76
N GLY A 17 -10.02 3.17 9.33
CA GLY A 17 -11.19 3.57 10.09
C GLY A 17 -11.29 2.88 11.44
N GLU A 18 -10.99 1.56 11.50
CA GLU A 18 -10.89 0.82 12.75
C GLU A 18 -9.91 1.48 13.74
N ASN A 19 -8.74 1.92 13.25
CA ASN A 19 -7.74 2.58 14.09
C ASN A 19 -8.17 4.00 14.50
N VAL A 20 -8.79 4.81 13.62
CA VAL A 20 -9.34 6.12 14.02
C VAL A 20 -10.37 5.93 15.16
N ALA A 21 -11.29 4.98 14.97
CA ALA A 21 -12.34 4.70 15.95
C ALA A 21 -11.76 4.22 17.29
N ASP A 22 -10.81 3.28 17.28
CA ASP A 22 -10.20 2.71 18.48
C ASP A 22 -9.41 3.74 19.28
N TYR A 23 -8.57 4.57 18.62
CA TYR A 23 -7.79 5.61 19.31
C TYR A 23 -8.68 6.70 19.90
N ALA A 24 -9.73 7.12 19.17
CA ALA A 24 -10.69 8.10 19.69
C ALA A 24 -11.52 7.53 20.86
N HIS A 25 -11.96 6.26 20.75
CA HIS A 25 -12.73 5.60 21.81
C HIS A 25 -11.89 5.40 23.09
N LYS A 26 -10.65 4.92 22.95
CA LYS A 26 -9.72 4.80 24.08
C LYS A 26 -9.43 6.11 24.79
N ALA A 27 -9.54 7.23 24.08
CA ALA A 27 -9.43 8.57 24.65
C ALA A 27 -10.76 9.10 25.23
N GLY A 28 -11.82 8.28 25.27
CA GLY A 28 -13.07 8.56 26.00
C GLY A 28 -14.24 9.03 25.13
N LEU A 29 -14.12 9.02 23.80
CA LEU A 29 -15.24 9.41 22.92
C LEU A 29 -16.19 8.24 22.65
N SER A 30 -17.48 8.56 22.49
CA SER A 30 -18.46 7.64 21.90
C SER A 30 -18.30 7.63 20.38
N VAL A 31 -18.17 6.43 19.78
CA VAL A 31 -17.82 6.28 18.35
C VAL A 31 -18.80 5.34 17.65
N ALA A 32 -19.32 5.79 16.50
CA ALA A 32 -19.94 4.92 15.52
C ALA A 32 -19.04 4.75 14.30
N ILE A 33 -18.95 3.54 13.77
CA ILE A 33 -18.27 3.24 12.52
C ILE A 33 -19.28 2.68 11.51
N VAL A 34 -19.26 3.23 10.29
CA VAL A 34 -20.18 2.87 9.20
C VAL A 34 -19.43 2.04 8.16
N GLU A 35 -19.98 0.86 7.77
CA GLU A 35 -19.36 -0.01 6.78
C GLU A 35 -20.40 -0.62 5.85
N SER A 36 -20.16 -0.49 4.55
CA SER A 36 -21.07 -0.98 3.50
C SER A 36 -20.78 -2.40 3.03
N GLU A 37 -19.54 -2.88 3.21
CA GLU A 37 -19.09 -4.20 2.78
C GLU A 37 -18.63 -5.02 4.01
N LEU A 38 -17.35 -5.38 4.07
CA LEU A 38 -16.78 -6.18 5.16
C LEU A 38 -15.91 -5.30 6.07
N VAL A 39 -16.10 -5.44 7.37
CA VAL A 39 -15.22 -4.83 8.38
C VAL A 39 -13.83 -5.45 8.24
N GLY A 40 -12.79 -4.60 8.08
CA GLY A 40 -11.44 -4.99 7.69
C GLY A 40 -11.05 -4.52 6.29
N GLY A 41 -12.01 -4.21 5.44
CA GLY A 41 -11.87 -3.54 4.13
C GLY A 41 -10.95 -4.22 3.12
N GLU A 42 -10.47 -3.44 2.15
CA GLU A 42 -9.62 -3.92 1.04
C GLU A 42 -8.39 -4.70 1.52
N CYS A 43 -7.69 -4.20 2.53
CA CYS A 43 -6.44 -4.80 3.00
C CYS A 43 -6.62 -6.26 3.45
N SER A 44 -7.69 -6.53 4.19
CA SER A 44 -7.94 -7.86 4.76
C SER A 44 -8.43 -8.86 3.72
N TYR A 45 -9.23 -8.40 2.75
CA TYR A 45 -9.99 -9.31 1.89
C TYR A 45 -9.58 -9.30 0.41
N TRP A 46 -9.06 -8.18 -0.11
CA TRP A 46 -8.85 -8.01 -1.55
C TRP A 46 -7.51 -7.36 -1.94
N ALA A 47 -6.62 -7.07 -0.97
CA ALA A 47 -5.32 -6.46 -1.24
C ALA A 47 -4.19 -7.13 -0.45
N CYS A 48 -3.80 -6.58 0.70
CA CYS A 48 -2.56 -6.95 1.39
C CYS A 48 -2.49 -8.43 1.77
N MET A 49 -3.51 -8.92 2.49
CA MET A 49 -3.46 -10.28 3.04
C MET A 49 -3.55 -11.34 1.95
N PRO A 50 -4.54 -11.33 1.03
CA PRO A 50 -4.63 -12.34 -0.01
C PRO A 50 -3.46 -12.28 -0.99
N SER A 51 -2.97 -11.09 -1.39
CA SER A 51 -1.85 -11.01 -2.32
C SER A 51 -0.56 -11.59 -1.74
N LYS A 52 -0.25 -11.31 -0.47
CA LYS A 52 0.94 -11.87 0.19
C LYS A 52 0.79 -13.36 0.47
N ALA A 53 -0.43 -13.84 0.71
CA ALA A 53 -0.70 -15.28 0.81
C ALA A 53 -0.45 -16.02 -0.51
N LEU A 54 -0.81 -15.41 -1.66
CA LEU A 54 -0.52 -15.96 -2.99
C LEU A 54 0.98 -15.95 -3.29
N LEU A 55 1.69 -14.86 -3.00
CA LEU A 55 3.11 -14.69 -3.27
C LEU A 55 4.00 -15.61 -2.43
N ARG A 56 3.71 -15.73 -1.12
CA ARG A 56 4.63 -16.35 -0.15
C ARG A 56 5.01 -17.79 -0.47
N THR A 57 4.12 -18.58 -1.02
CA THR A 57 4.41 -20.00 -1.30
C THR A 57 5.39 -20.13 -2.47
N GLY A 58 5.22 -19.31 -3.52
CA GLY A 58 6.18 -19.23 -4.64
C GLY A 58 7.56 -18.78 -4.17
N GLN A 59 7.62 -17.72 -3.36
CA GLN A 59 8.87 -17.23 -2.76
C GLN A 59 9.56 -18.29 -1.90
N ALA A 60 8.80 -19.03 -1.09
CA ALA A 60 9.37 -20.09 -0.25
C ALA A 60 9.96 -21.23 -1.09
N LEU A 61 9.28 -21.64 -2.17
CA LEU A 61 9.81 -22.65 -3.08
C LEU A 61 11.08 -22.15 -3.76
N HIS A 62 11.08 -20.94 -4.30
CA HIS A 62 12.24 -20.34 -4.93
C HIS A 62 13.44 -20.22 -3.98
N ALA A 63 13.22 -19.75 -2.76
CA ALA A 63 14.27 -19.68 -1.75
C ALA A 63 14.86 -21.08 -1.45
N ALA A 64 14.01 -22.11 -1.38
CA ALA A 64 14.44 -23.50 -1.19
C ALA A 64 15.28 -23.99 -2.39
N GLU A 65 14.88 -23.69 -3.61
CA GLU A 65 15.62 -24.03 -4.83
C GLU A 65 17.02 -23.42 -4.86
N LYS A 66 17.17 -22.19 -4.39
CA LYS A 66 18.47 -21.48 -4.30
C LYS A 66 19.47 -22.12 -3.32
N VAL A 67 19.02 -23.04 -2.48
CA VAL A 67 19.89 -23.79 -1.54
C VAL A 67 19.85 -25.31 -1.83
N GLY A 68 19.44 -25.71 -3.05
CA GLY A 68 19.46 -27.11 -3.52
C GLY A 68 18.28 -27.97 -3.06
N VAL A 69 17.22 -27.38 -2.55
CA VAL A 69 15.97 -28.12 -2.22
C VAL A 69 14.98 -27.96 -3.36
N THR A 70 14.50 -29.07 -3.91
CA THR A 70 13.52 -29.07 -5.02
C THR A 70 12.13 -29.42 -4.53
N GLY A 71 11.11 -28.86 -5.17
CA GLY A 71 9.71 -29.12 -4.86
C GLY A 71 8.78 -28.74 -6.00
N THR A 72 7.50 -28.96 -5.79
CA THR A 72 6.44 -28.51 -6.71
C THR A 72 5.37 -27.77 -5.91
N LEU A 73 4.78 -26.77 -6.56
CA LEU A 73 3.73 -25.96 -5.97
C LEU A 73 2.38 -26.66 -6.16
N ASP A 74 1.65 -26.89 -5.05
CA ASP A 74 0.24 -27.30 -5.09
C ASP A 74 -0.62 -26.02 -5.12
N VAL A 75 -1.10 -25.67 -6.30
CA VAL A 75 -1.92 -24.46 -6.53
C VAL A 75 -3.18 -24.48 -5.68
N ALA A 76 -3.86 -25.64 -5.55
CA ALA A 76 -5.07 -25.75 -4.74
C ALA A 76 -4.78 -25.47 -3.26
N ALA A 77 -3.65 -25.95 -2.73
CA ALA A 77 -3.23 -25.66 -1.37
C ALA A 77 -2.89 -24.18 -1.17
N VAL A 78 -2.29 -23.50 -2.18
CA VAL A 78 -2.01 -22.06 -2.13
C VAL A 78 -3.31 -21.26 -2.08
N LEU A 79 -4.28 -21.56 -2.95
CA LEU A 79 -5.57 -20.89 -2.96
C LEU A 79 -6.32 -21.09 -1.64
N LYS A 80 -6.37 -22.31 -1.13
CA LYS A 80 -6.97 -22.61 0.18
C LYS A 80 -6.27 -21.84 1.32
N ARG A 81 -4.94 -21.73 1.28
CA ARG A 81 -4.20 -20.91 2.25
C ARG A 81 -4.57 -19.43 2.14
N ARG A 82 -4.70 -18.89 0.94
CA ARG A 82 -5.17 -17.53 0.70
C ARG A 82 -6.56 -17.32 1.32
N ASP A 83 -7.51 -18.25 1.11
CA ASP A 83 -8.86 -18.19 1.67
C ASP A 83 -8.84 -18.14 3.20
N SER A 84 -7.95 -18.92 3.84
CA SER A 84 -7.80 -18.86 5.30
C SER A 84 -7.31 -17.51 5.82
N PHE A 85 -6.48 -16.78 5.06
CA PHE A 85 -6.01 -15.44 5.42
C PHE A 85 -7.06 -14.35 5.21
N THR A 86 -8.06 -14.61 4.35
CA THR A 86 -9.22 -13.73 4.17
C THR A 86 -10.41 -14.16 5.05
N SER A 87 -10.21 -15.13 5.95
CA SER A 87 -11.30 -15.74 6.74
C SER A 87 -12.47 -16.18 5.87
N GLU A 88 -12.20 -16.67 4.66
CA GLU A 88 -13.21 -17.06 3.67
C GLU A 88 -14.20 -15.92 3.38
N TRP A 89 -13.71 -14.66 3.38
CA TRP A 89 -14.48 -13.42 3.27
C TRP A 89 -15.58 -13.26 4.33
N ASN A 90 -15.32 -13.76 5.54
CA ASN A 90 -16.20 -13.63 6.70
C ASN A 90 -15.56 -12.63 7.70
N ASP A 91 -16.27 -11.55 8.00
CA ASP A 91 -15.78 -10.50 8.89
C ASP A 91 -16.24 -10.61 10.34
N SER A 92 -16.84 -11.74 10.72
CA SER A 92 -17.40 -11.93 12.08
C SER A 92 -16.39 -11.63 13.18
N ALA A 93 -15.12 -12.03 13.01
CA ALA A 93 -14.09 -11.79 14.01
C ALA A 93 -13.76 -10.29 14.16
N GLN A 94 -13.76 -9.53 13.08
CA GLN A 94 -13.58 -8.07 13.12
C GLN A 94 -14.79 -7.39 13.76
N VAL A 95 -16.01 -7.85 13.47
CA VAL A 95 -17.24 -7.35 14.10
C VAL A 95 -17.24 -7.62 15.61
N GLU A 96 -16.81 -8.83 16.02
CA GLU A 96 -16.64 -9.17 17.44
C GLU A 96 -15.61 -8.26 18.11
N TRP A 97 -14.51 -7.97 17.42
CA TRP A 97 -13.50 -7.03 17.93
C TRP A 97 -14.06 -5.64 18.11
N LEU A 98 -14.78 -5.05 17.13
CA LEU A 98 -15.44 -3.74 17.27
C LEU A 98 -16.37 -3.70 18.46
N THR A 99 -17.22 -4.73 18.61
CA THR A 99 -18.16 -4.86 19.72
C THR A 99 -17.43 -4.93 21.06
N GLY A 100 -16.37 -5.74 21.13
CA GLY A 100 -15.53 -5.89 22.32
C GLY A 100 -14.76 -4.62 22.68
N ALA A 101 -14.42 -3.80 21.68
CA ALA A 101 -13.80 -2.49 21.86
C ALA A 101 -14.79 -1.39 22.26
N GLY A 102 -16.10 -1.64 22.24
CA GLY A 102 -17.14 -0.63 22.57
C GLY A 102 -17.42 0.36 21.45
N ILE A 103 -17.14 -0.01 20.21
CA ILE A 103 -17.40 0.79 19.00
C ILE A 103 -18.66 0.30 18.33
N ASP A 104 -19.64 1.19 18.12
CA ASP A 104 -20.90 0.85 17.49
C ASP A 104 -20.78 0.71 15.97
N LEU A 105 -21.02 -0.49 15.44
CA LEU A 105 -21.06 -0.73 14.01
C LEU A 105 -22.44 -0.42 13.42
N VAL A 106 -22.48 0.39 12.37
CA VAL A 106 -23.66 0.66 11.56
C VAL A 106 -23.43 0.12 10.15
N ARG A 107 -24.04 -1.03 9.82
CA ARG A 107 -23.98 -1.60 8.49
C ARG A 107 -24.81 -0.76 7.50
N GLY A 108 -24.18 -0.35 6.41
CA GLY A 108 -24.83 0.39 5.34
C GLY A 108 -23.88 1.36 4.67
N HIS A 109 -24.37 1.98 3.61
CA HIS A 109 -23.65 2.98 2.84
C HIS A 109 -23.80 4.35 3.51
N GLY A 110 -22.70 4.92 4.00
CA GLY A 110 -22.65 6.20 4.69
C GLY A 110 -22.34 7.35 3.75
N ARG A 111 -23.10 8.44 3.86
CA ARG A 111 -22.93 9.68 3.09
C ARG A 111 -22.98 10.89 4.02
N LEU A 112 -22.19 11.90 3.72
CA LEU A 112 -22.33 13.22 4.34
C LEU A 112 -23.66 13.87 3.90
N ALA A 113 -24.38 14.43 4.84
CA ALA A 113 -25.66 15.12 4.62
C ALA A 113 -25.67 16.53 5.22
N GLY A 114 -24.50 17.16 5.28
CA GLY A 114 -24.25 18.45 5.89
C GLY A 114 -23.25 18.36 7.03
N GLU A 115 -23.04 19.49 7.72
CA GLU A 115 -22.09 19.59 8.84
C GLU A 115 -22.42 18.58 9.95
N LYS A 116 -21.48 17.65 10.20
CA LYS A 116 -21.58 16.65 11.28
C LYS A 116 -22.78 15.70 11.16
N VAL A 117 -23.39 15.59 9.99
CA VAL A 117 -24.52 14.70 9.72
C VAL A 117 -24.12 13.63 8.72
N VAL A 118 -24.38 12.37 9.06
CA VAL A 118 -24.17 11.22 8.19
C VAL A 118 -25.48 10.47 8.01
N GLU A 119 -25.91 10.31 6.77
CA GLU A 119 -27.00 9.43 6.40
C GLU A 119 -26.45 8.06 6.00
N VAL A 120 -27.02 7.00 6.59
CA VAL A 120 -26.62 5.63 6.30
C VAL A 120 -27.80 4.90 5.67
N THR A 121 -27.62 4.50 4.42
CA THR A 121 -28.59 3.62 3.71
C THR A 121 -28.34 2.18 4.16
N THR A 122 -29.28 1.61 4.86
CA THR A 122 -29.26 0.24 5.37
C THR A 122 -30.31 -0.62 4.66
N GLU A 123 -30.28 -1.93 4.83
CA GLU A 123 -31.32 -2.85 4.34
C GLU A 123 -32.73 -2.48 4.85
N ASN A 124 -32.82 -1.86 6.02
CA ASN A 124 -34.10 -1.47 6.69
C ASN A 124 -34.50 0.00 6.47
N GLY A 125 -33.88 0.68 5.51
CA GLY A 125 -34.10 2.10 5.20
C GLY A 125 -32.97 3.01 5.66
N THR A 126 -33.16 4.31 5.56
CA THR A 126 -32.14 5.31 5.90
C THR A 126 -32.14 5.64 7.40
N ARG A 127 -30.95 5.69 7.99
CA ARG A 127 -30.69 6.15 9.36
C ARG A 127 -29.89 7.44 9.31
N THR A 128 -30.22 8.42 10.14
CA THR A 128 -29.44 9.66 10.28
C THR A 128 -28.64 9.60 11.57
N LEU A 129 -27.34 9.79 11.47
CA LEU A 129 -26.39 9.88 12.60
C LEU A 129 -25.89 11.32 12.73
N HIS A 130 -25.73 11.80 13.96
CA HIS A 130 -25.20 13.12 14.26
C HIS A 130 -23.89 12.99 15.04
N ALA A 131 -22.84 13.68 14.59
CA ALA A 131 -21.60 13.78 15.34
C ALA A 131 -21.60 15.06 16.19
N THR A 132 -21.22 14.96 17.46
CA THR A 132 -21.04 16.13 18.33
C THR A 132 -19.77 16.89 17.94
N HIS A 133 -18.68 16.18 17.67
CA HIS A 133 -17.36 16.75 17.47
C HIS A 133 -16.85 16.60 16.04
N ALA A 134 -16.82 15.37 15.51
CA ALA A 134 -16.16 15.14 14.22
C ALA A 134 -16.79 14.00 13.40
N VAL A 135 -16.55 14.07 12.07
CA VAL A 135 -16.71 12.97 11.13
C VAL A 135 -15.35 12.67 10.52
N ALA A 136 -14.95 11.40 10.47
CA ALA A 136 -13.73 10.94 9.82
C ALA A 136 -14.06 10.08 8.60
N VAL A 137 -13.57 10.47 7.43
CA VAL A 137 -13.69 9.74 6.18
C VAL A 137 -12.50 8.80 6.02
N CYS A 138 -12.77 7.49 6.00
CA CYS A 138 -11.78 6.42 5.86
C CYS A 138 -12.20 5.42 4.78
N THR A 139 -12.82 5.92 3.70
CA THR A 139 -13.42 5.13 2.62
C THR A 139 -12.41 4.47 1.71
N GLY A 140 -11.12 4.86 1.80
CA GLY A 140 -10.04 4.27 1.02
C GLY A 140 -10.07 4.65 -0.45
N SER A 141 -9.61 3.75 -1.29
CA SER A 141 -9.50 3.92 -2.75
C SER A 141 -9.98 2.68 -3.50
N ALA A 142 -10.23 2.82 -4.80
CA ALA A 142 -10.56 1.75 -5.72
C ALA A 142 -9.52 1.66 -6.84
N ALA A 143 -9.50 0.56 -7.60
CA ALA A 143 -8.68 0.45 -8.80
C ALA A 143 -9.15 1.45 -9.85
N LEU A 144 -8.20 2.16 -10.46
CA LEU A 144 -8.46 3.04 -11.60
C LEU A 144 -8.52 2.20 -12.88
N LEU A 145 -9.67 2.19 -13.55
CA LEU A 145 -9.81 1.66 -14.89
C LEU A 145 -9.54 2.78 -15.90
N PRO A 146 -8.45 2.70 -16.68
CA PRO A 146 -8.12 3.74 -17.66
C PRO A 146 -9.10 3.71 -18.82
N HIS A 147 -9.23 4.83 -19.50
CA HIS A 147 -10.02 4.89 -20.74
C HIS A 147 -9.23 4.24 -21.89
N ILE A 148 -9.55 2.97 -22.18
CA ILE A 148 -9.02 2.18 -23.29
C ILE A 148 -10.22 1.61 -24.02
N ASP A 149 -10.22 1.72 -25.36
CA ASP A 149 -11.35 1.24 -26.19
C ASP A 149 -11.65 -0.23 -25.94
N GLY A 150 -12.90 -0.55 -25.61
CA GLY A 150 -13.38 -1.89 -25.33
C GLY A 150 -13.03 -2.47 -23.95
N LEU A 151 -12.25 -1.74 -23.13
CA LEU A 151 -11.82 -2.27 -21.83
C LEU A 151 -13.02 -2.54 -20.89
N ALA A 152 -13.99 -1.65 -20.85
CA ALA A 152 -15.17 -1.81 -20.00
C ALA A 152 -16.03 -3.03 -20.42
N ASP A 153 -16.05 -3.33 -21.71
CA ASP A 153 -16.87 -4.41 -22.29
C ASP A 153 -16.32 -5.80 -21.98
N VAL A 154 -15.01 -5.91 -21.68
CA VAL A 154 -14.34 -7.18 -21.40
C VAL A 154 -14.38 -7.57 -19.91
N ALA A 155 -14.96 -6.73 -19.04
CA ALA A 155 -15.00 -6.94 -17.59
C ALA A 155 -13.63 -7.34 -17.02
N PRO A 156 -12.62 -6.45 -17.11
CA PRO A 156 -11.26 -6.78 -16.69
C PRO A 156 -11.18 -7.00 -15.19
N TRP A 157 -10.27 -7.86 -14.76
CA TRP A 157 -9.96 -8.01 -13.35
C TRP A 157 -9.21 -6.78 -12.83
N THR A 158 -9.56 -6.40 -11.62
CA THR A 158 -8.80 -5.48 -10.77
C THR A 158 -8.00 -6.27 -9.73
N SER A 159 -7.42 -5.58 -8.75
CA SER A 159 -6.79 -6.27 -7.62
C SER A 159 -7.77 -7.17 -6.85
N ARG A 160 -9.08 -6.86 -6.83
CA ARG A 160 -10.09 -7.65 -6.13
C ARG A 160 -10.25 -9.04 -6.74
N GLU A 161 -10.53 -9.11 -8.03
CA GLU A 161 -10.70 -10.36 -8.75
C GLU A 161 -9.39 -11.15 -8.79
N ALA A 162 -8.26 -10.45 -9.03
CA ALA A 162 -6.94 -11.09 -9.08
C ALA A 162 -6.53 -11.74 -7.75
N THR A 163 -6.86 -11.15 -6.61
CA THR A 163 -6.54 -11.75 -5.31
C THR A 163 -7.58 -12.76 -4.84
N ALA A 164 -8.82 -12.70 -5.36
CA ALA A 164 -9.91 -13.62 -5.02
C ALA A 164 -10.08 -14.77 -6.04
N VAL A 165 -9.14 -14.94 -6.96
CA VAL A 165 -9.20 -15.93 -8.03
C VAL A 165 -9.44 -17.36 -7.50
N GLU A 166 -10.34 -18.09 -8.14
CA GLU A 166 -10.62 -19.50 -7.82
C GLU A 166 -9.83 -20.48 -8.69
N GLN A 167 -9.47 -20.07 -9.91
CA GLN A 167 -8.69 -20.87 -10.85
C GLN A 167 -7.68 -19.95 -11.56
N ILE A 168 -6.42 -20.38 -11.57
CA ILE A 168 -5.37 -19.61 -12.23
C ILE A 168 -5.52 -19.73 -13.75
N PRO A 169 -5.68 -18.62 -14.49
CA PRO A 169 -5.72 -18.64 -15.95
C PRO A 169 -4.40 -19.18 -16.53
N ALA A 170 -4.49 -19.92 -17.63
CA ALA A 170 -3.28 -20.43 -18.27
C ALA A 170 -2.40 -19.28 -18.83
N ARG A 171 -3.03 -18.20 -19.31
CA ARG A 171 -2.37 -16.98 -19.80
C ARG A 171 -2.97 -15.77 -19.12
N THR A 172 -2.17 -14.98 -18.44
CA THR A 172 -2.59 -13.76 -17.76
C THR A 172 -1.87 -12.55 -18.35
N LEU A 173 -2.62 -11.52 -18.70
CA LEU A 173 -2.09 -10.24 -19.13
C LEU A 173 -2.28 -9.21 -18.02
N VAL A 174 -1.23 -8.48 -17.68
CA VAL A 174 -1.25 -7.43 -16.66
C VAL A 174 -0.98 -6.08 -17.32
N ILE A 175 -1.92 -5.14 -17.23
CA ILE A 175 -1.72 -3.75 -17.66
C ILE A 175 -1.34 -2.90 -16.46
N GLY A 176 -0.12 -2.36 -16.49
CA GLY A 176 0.44 -1.49 -15.45
C GLY A 176 1.88 -1.85 -15.13
N GLY A 177 2.61 -0.92 -14.52
CA GLY A 177 4.00 -1.09 -14.10
C GLY A 177 4.24 -0.81 -12.61
N GLY A 178 3.17 -0.59 -11.82
CA GLY A 178 3.25 -0.30 -10.38
C GLY A 178 3.36 -1.55 -9.52
N VAL A 179 3.26 -1.35 -8.20
CA VAL A 179 3.40 -2.40 -7.18
C VAL A 179 2.42 -3.55 -7.41
N VAL A 180 1.12 -3.25 -7.61
CA VAL A 180 0.10 -4.28 -7.81
C VAL A 180 0.38 -5.11 -9.07
N ALA A 181 0.78 -4.45 -10.17
CA ALA A 181 1.13 -5.14 -11.42
C ALA A 181 2.31 -6.08 -11.23
N ALA A 182 3.39 -5.61 -10.59
CA ALA A 182 4.59 -6.40 -10.36
C ALA A 182 4.33 -7.59 -9.43
N GLU A 183 3.59 -7.37 -8.32
CA GLU A 183 3.24 -8.43 -7.37
C GLU A 183 2.31 -9.49 -7.99
N MET A 184 1.28 -9.07 -8.73
CA MET A 184 0.36 -10.03 -9.37
C MET A 184 1.06 -10.79 -10.49
N ALA A 185 1.93 -10.15 -11.29
CA ALA A 185 2.75 -10.83 -12.27
C ALA A 185 3.63 -11.91 -11.62
N THR A 186 4.30 -11.60 -10.52
CA THR A 186 5.12 -12.54 -9.75
C THR A 186 4.29 -13.69 -9.20
N ALA A 187 3.13 -13.40 -8.58
CA ALA A 187 2.27 -14.43 -8.01
C ALA A 187 1.72 -15.38 -9.07
N TYR A 188 1.15 -14.86 -10.15
CA TYR A 188 0.52 -15.65 -11.19
C TYR A 188 1.55 -16.50 -11.97
N GLN A 189 2.74 -15.94 -12.21
CA GLN A 189 3.83 -16.70 -12.81
C GLN A 189 4.26 -17.88 -11.93
N ALA A 190 4.43 -17.67 -10.62
CA ALA A 190 4.76 -18.73 -9.68
C ALA A 190 3.65 -19.80 -9.60
N LEU A 191 2.39 -19.39 -9.81
CA LEU A 191 1.23 -20.30 -9.83
C LEU A 191 1.02 -21.00 -11.21
N GLY A 192 1.92 -20.82 -12.16
CA GLY A 192 1.95 -21.54 -13.43
C GLY A 192 1.25 -20.85 -14.61
N SER A 193 0.82 -19.59 -14.46
CA SER A 193 0.30 -18.81 -15.58
C SER A 193 1.43 -18.31 -16.48
N ALA A 194 1.23 -18.34 -17.80
CA ALA A 194 2.07 -17.61 -18.74
C ALA A 194 1.72 -16.11 -18.67
N VAL A 195 2.61 -15.32 -18.05
CA VAL A 195 2.34 -13.92 -17.73
C VAL A 195 2.94 -12.99 -18.79
N THR A 196 2.14 -12.03 -19.27
CA THR A 196 2.61 -10.88 -20.04
C THR A 196 2.27 -9.60 -19.28
N VAL A 197 3.26 -8.73 -19.06
CA VAL A 197 3.07 -7.42 -18.45
C VAL A 197 3.24 -6.33 -19.50
N ILE A 198 2.26 -5.43 -19.63
CA ILE A 198 2.35 -4.25 -20.50
C ILE A 198 2.55 -3.02 -19.61
N ALA A 199 3.71 -2.38 -19.73
CA ALA A 199 4.06 -1.20 -18.93
C ALA A 199 4.70 -0.12 -19.82
N ARG A 200 4.20 1.13 -19.76
CA ARG A 200 4.69 2.23 -20.60
C ARG A 200 6.17 2.56 -20.39
N SER A 201 6.60 2.54 -19.13
CA SER A 201 7.93 3.01 -18.71
C SER A 201 8.68 1.98 -17.85
N GLY A 202 8.35 0.69 -18.00
CA GLY A 202 8.92 -0.37 -17.19
C GLY A 202 8.22 -0.54 -15.84
N LEU A 203 8.82 -1.36 -14.97
CA LEU A 203 8.26 -1.68 -13.66
C LEU A 203 8.79 -0.70 -12.60
N LEU A 204 7.96 -0.46 -11.57
CA LEU A 204 8.31 0.27 -10.35
C LEU A 204 8.95 1.66 -10.60
N GLY A 205 8.42 2.41 -11.58
CA GLY A 205 9.00 3.69 -12.03
C GLY A 205 9.05 4.82 -10.98
N THR A 206 8.44 4.64 -9.81
CA THR A 206 8.51 5.58 -8.67
C THR A 206 9.64 5.26 -7.68
N TYR A 207 10.29 4.12 -7.86
CA TYR A 207 11.45 3.66 -7.07
C TYR A 207 12.77 4.01 -7.75
N GLU A 208 13.89 3.63 -7.15
CA GLU A 208 15.18 3.71 -7.83
C GLU A 208 15.19 2.80 -9.07
N PRO A 209 15.76 3.22 -10.21
CA PRO A 209 15.66 2.49 -11.48
C PRO A 209 16.09 1.03 -11.39
N PHE A 210 17.17 0.74 -10.66
CA PHE A 210 17.68 -0.63 -10.51
C PHE A 210 16.64 -1.60 -9.90
N ALA A 211 15.71 -1.09 -9.09
CA ALA A 211 14.70 -1.93 -8.45
C ALA A 211 13.73 -2.50 -9.49
N GLY A 212 13.21 -1.66 -10.39
CA GLY A 212 12.36 -2.10 -11.50
C GLY A 212 13.09 -3.00 -12.49
N ASP A 213 14.37 -2.71 -12.76
CA ASP A 213 15.19 -3.50 -13.67
C ASP A 213 15.42 -4.92 -13.13
N LEU A 214 15.75 -5.08 -11.84
CA LEU A 214 15.95 -6.39 -11.21
C LEU A 214 14.66 -7.22 -11.20
N VAL A 215 13.52 -6.61 -10.85
CA VAL A 215 12.23 -7.32 -10.90
C VAL A 215 11.86 -7.73 -12.32
N ALA A 216 12.06 -6.85 -13.30
CA ALA A 216 11.79 -7.17 -14.70
C ALA A 216 12.72 -8.28 -15.24
N ALA A 217 13.99 -8.27 -14.84
CA ALA A 217 14.96 -9.31 -15.21
C ALA A 217 14.55 -10.68 -14.64
N GLU A 218 14.16 -10.74 -13.37
CA GLU A 218 13.73 -11.99 -12.75
C GLU A 218 12.43 -12.53 -13.37
N LEU A 219 11.42 -11.67 -13.60
CA LEU A 219 10.20 -12.08 -14.30
C LEU A 219 10.51 -12.69 -15.68
N ARG A 220 11.43 -12.07 -16.46
CA ARG A 220 11.85 -12.60 -17.76
C ARG A 220 12.63 -13.91 -17.65
N SER A 221 13.51 -14.04 -16.66
CA SER A 221 14.30 -15.25 -16.44
C SER A 221 13.41 -16.47 -16.18
N ARG A 222 12.23 -16.22 -15.60
CA ARG A 222 11.21 -17.24 -15.32
C ARG A 222 10.15 -17.39 -16.41
N GLY A 223 10.35 -16.74 -17.57
CA GLY A 223 9.52 -16.91 -18.76
C GLY A 223 8.35 -15.94 -18.89
N ALA A 224 8.22 -14.91 -18.04
CA ALA A 224 7.26 -13.84 -18.28
C ALA A 224 7.75 -12.92 -19.42
N THR A 225 6.79 -12.34 -20.14
CA THR A 225 7.04 -11.29 -21.13
C THR A 225 6.77 -9.92 -20.50
N VAL A 226 7.73 -9.00 -20.60
CA VAL A 226 7.54 -7.60 -20.19
C VAL A 226 7.65 -6.72 -21.44
N VAL A 227 6.52 -6.18 -21.86
CA VAL A 227 6.35 -5.35 -23.05
C VAL A 227 6.35 -3.89 -22.66
N HIS A 228 7.11 -3.07 -23.38
CA HIS A 228 7.03 -1.62 -23.30
C HIS A 228 6.03 -1.13 -24.36
N GLY A 229 4.94 -0.53 -23.93
CA GLY A 229 3.89 -0.04 -24.82
C GLY A 229 2.67 0.45 -24.08
N SER A 230 1.72 1.00 -24.81
CA SER A 230 0.42 1.44 -24.29
C SER A 230 -0.69 0.67 -24.98
N PRO A 231 -1.67 0.13 -24.24
CA PRO A 231 -2.84 -0.47 -24.82
C PRO A 231 -3.67 0.59 -25.57
N ALA A 232 -3.99 0.33 -26.84
CA ALA A 232 -4.88 1.16 -27.66
C ALA A 232 -6.32 0.66 -27.58
N SER A 233 -6.52 -0.67 -27.64
CA SER A 233 -7.86 -1.27 -27.52
C SER A 233 -7.79 -2.67 -26.91
N VAL A 234 -8.94 -3.11 -26.38
CA VAL A 234 -9.12 -4.45 -25.80
C VAL A 234 -10.40 -5.05 -26.35
N SER A 235 -10.38 -6.35 -26.63
CA SER A 235 -11.58 -7.10 -27.04
C SER A 235 -11.57 -8.49 -26.44
N ARG A 236 -12.76 -9.06 -26.22
CA ARG A 236 -12.93 -10.46 -25.79
C ARG A 236 -13.73 -11.21 -26.87
N ALA A 237 -13.15 -12.29 -27.36
CA ALA A 237 -13.78 -13.15 -28.35
C ALA A 237 -14.86 -14.06 -27.70
N GLU A 238 -15.71 -14.67 -28.50
CA GLU A 238 -16.77 -15.60 -28.04
C GLU A 238 -16.21 -16.82 -27.26
N ASN A 239 -14.98 -17.25 -27.57
CA ASN A 239 -14.30 -18.32 -26.86
C ASN A 239 -13.68 -17.89 -25.50
N GLY A 240 -13.89 -16.62 -25.10
CA GLY A 240 -13.39 -16.04 -23.87
C GLY A 240 -11.99 -15.42 -23.95
N GLU A 241 -11.26 -15.60 -25.06
CA GLU A 241 -9.92 -15.08 -25.26
C GLU A 241 -9.92 -13.54 -25.31
N VAL A 242 -9.01 -12.91 -24.59
CA VAL A 242 -8.82 -11.46 -24.57
C VAL A 242 -7.65 -11.09 -25.48
N THR A 243 -7.89 -10.13 -26.36
CA THR A 243 -6.82 -9.54 -27.21
C THR A 243 -6.65 -8.07 -26.86
N VAL A 244 -5.41 -7.68 -26.53
CA VAL A 244 -5.00 -6.28 -26.36
C VAL A 244 -4.20 -5.87 -27.58
N THR A 245 -4.62 -4.80 -28.25
CA THR A 245 -3.87 -4.15 -29.34
C THR A 245 -3.08 -2.99 -28.76
N LEU A 246 -1.78 -2.96 -29.01
CA LEU A 246 -0.89 -1.87 -28.58
C LEU A 246 -0.93 -0.70 -29.58
N ASP A 247 -0.40 0.44 -29.15
CA ASP A 247 -0.30 1.67 -29.97
C ASP A 247 0.57 1.53 -31.23
N ASP A 248 1.48 0.57 -31.27
CA ASP A 248 2.30 0.21 -32.44
C ASP A 248 1.64 -0.84 -33.36
N GLY A 249 0.47 -1.33 -33.00
CA GLY A 249 -0.30 -2.34 -33.72
C GLY A 249 0.03 -3.79 -33.37
N GLU A 250 0.94 -4.06 -32.43
CA GLU A 250 1.14 -5.42 -31.91
C GLU A 250 -0.09 -5.91 -31.14
N HIS A 251 -0.30 -7.23 -31.16
CA HIS A 251 -1.40 -7.88 -30.46
C HIS A 251 -0.85 -8.82 -29.38
N VAL A 252 -1.38 -8.69 -28.17
CA VAL A 252 -1.11 -9.61 -27.06
C VAL A 252 -2.40 -10.33 -26.71
N VAL A 253 -2.34 -11.66 -26.59
CA VAL A 253 -3.49 -12.52 -26.36
C VAL A 253 -3.35 -13.23 -25.01
N ALA A 254 -4.43 -13.27 -24.24
CA ALA A 254 -4.49 -13.93 -22.94
C ALA A 254 -5.88 -14.54 -22.68
N ASP A 255 -5.99 -15.32 -21.61
CA ASP A 255 -7.27 -15.84 -21.15
C ASP A 255 -7.94 -14.86 -20.21
N GLU A 256 -7.13 -14.07 -19.46
CA GLU A 256 -7.65 -13.04 -18.57
C GLU A 256 -6.71 -11.82 -18.51
N ILE A 257 -7.28 -10.66 -18.16
CA ILE A 257 -6.60 -9.38 -18.08
C ILE A 257 -6.76 -8.76 -16.68
N ILE A 258 -5.64 -8.37 -16.08
CA ILE A 258 -5.58 -7.63 -14.82
C ILE A 258 -5.20 -6.19 -15.11
N VAL A 259 -6.01 -5.23 -14.64
CA VAL A 259 -5.73 -3.80 -14.77
C VAL A 259 -5.21 -3.25 -13.44
N ALA A 260 -3.97 -2.77 -13.46
CA ALA A 260 -3.24 -2.28 -12.30
C ALA A 260 -2.53 -0.95 -12.62
N THR A 261 -3.26 0.01 -13.18
CA THR A 261 -2.75 1.28 -13.72
C THR A 261 -2.77 2.44 -12.72
N GLY A 262 -3.38 2.26 -11.55
CA GLY A 262 -3.50 3.30 -10.52
C GLY A 262 -4.71 3.10 -9.62
N ARG A 263 -4.99 4.12 -8.81
CA ARG A 263 -6.11 4.13 -7.87
C ARG A 263 -6.88 5.44 -7.97
N THR A 264 -8.17 5.39 -7.59
CA THR A 264 -9.07 6.53 -7.49
C THR A 264 -9.70 6.55 -6.08
N PRO A 265 -10.03 7.71 -5.48
CA PRO A 265 -10.63 7.75 -4.15
C PRO A 265 -12.06 7.18 -4.17
N ARG A 266 -12.50 6.58 -3.08
CA ARG A 266 -13.91 6.18 -2.90
C ARG A 266 -14.72 7.35 -2.34
N THR A 267 -14.91 8.38 -3.15
CA THR A 267 -15.60 9.63 -2.80
C THR A 267 -16.71 10.02 -3.80
N GLU A 268 -16.92 9.25 -4.86
CA GLU A 268 -17.90 9.55 -5.89
C GLU A 268 -19.36 9.63 -5.37
N ASP A 269 -19.70 8.81 -4.37
CA ASP A 269 -21.01 8.77 -3.74
C ASP A 269 -20.94 8.96 -2.22
N LEU A 270 -20.13 9.92 -1.78
CA LEU A 270 -19.95 10.25 -0.37
C LEU A 270 -20.77 11.46 0.09
N GLY A 271 -21.42 12.18 -0.83
CA GLY A 271 -22.21 13.38 -0.54
C GLY A 271 -21.34 14.60 -0.23
N LEU A 272 -20.13 14.68 -0.78
CA LEU A 272 -19.16 15.76 -0.58
C LEU A 272 -19.73 17.14 -0.98
N ALA A 273 -20.60 17.18 -1.98
CA ALA A 273 -21.25 18.41 -2.42
C ALA A 273 -22.08 19.07 -1.29
N THR A 274 -22.58 18.32 -0.31
CA THR A 274 -23.34 18.86 0.83
C THR A 274 -22.50 19.69 1.79
N VAL A 275 -21.16 19.56 1.71
CA VAL A 275 -20.20 20.27 2.56
C VAL A 275 -19.24 21.15 1.73
N GLY A 276 -19.59 21.39 0.45
CA GLY A 276 -18.86 22.31 -0.42
C GLY A 276 -17.64 21.71 -1.15
N LEU A 277 -17.48 20.38 -1.13
CA LEU A 277 -16.43 19.65 -1.84
C LEU A 277 -16.99 18.99 -3.10
N SER A 278 -16.10 18.55 -4.00
CA SER A 278 -16.47 17.83 -5.23
C SER A 278 -16.47 16.33 -4.99
N ASP A 279 -17.53 15.65 -5.46
CA ASP A 279 -17.58 14.19 -5.47
C ASP A 279 -16.51 13.64 -6.46
N GLY A 280 -15.84 12.55 -6.09
CA GLY A 280 -14.79 11.91 -6.87
C GLY A 280 -13.38 12.47 -6.65
N ASP A 281 -13.21 13.55 -5.91
CA ASP A 281 -11.90 14.13 -5.61
C ASP A 281 -11.24 13.48 -4.37
N TRP A 282 -9.89 13.51 -4.34
CA TRP A 282 -9.10 13.21 -3.15
C TRP A 282 -9.31 14.32 -2.11
N LEU A 283 -9.32 13.98 -0.83
CA LEU A 283 -9.53 14.93 0.25
C LEU A 283 -8.21 15.52 0.74
N SER A 284 -7.99 16.81 0.51
CA SER A 284 -6.83 17.54 1.00
C SER A 284 -6.88 17.69 2.54
N VAL A 285 -5.78 17.35 3.22
CA VAL A 285 -5.70 17.38 4.68
C VAL A 285 -4.43 18.08 5.19
N ASP A 286 -4.53 18.67 6.37
CA ASP A 286 -3.36 19.09 7.14
C ASP A 286 -2.68 17.90 7.85
N ASP A 287 -1.59 18.13 8.57
CA ASP A 287 -0.84 17.06 9.24
C ASP A 287 -1.59 16.40 10.40
N THR A 288 -2.71 16.99 10.85
CA THR A 288 -3.63 16.40 11.83
C THR A 288 -4.73 15.57 11.16
N MET A 289 -4.67 15.34 9.86
CA MET A 289 -5.68 14.69 9.03
C MET A 289 -7.02 15.46 8.93
N ARG A 290 -7.06 16.72 9.33
CA ARG A 290 -8.23 17.58 9.17
C ARG A 290 -8.33 18.04 7.72
N VAL A 291 -9.53 17.93 7.12
CA VAL A 291 -9.80 18.42 5.77
C VAL A 291 -9.67 19.94 5.72
N THR A 292 -8.83 20.45 4.79
CA THR A 292 -8.46 21.87 4.74
C THR A 292 -9.51 22.76 4.11
N ASP A 293 -10.30 22.19 3.18
CA ASP A 293 -11.24 22.94 2.34
C ASP A 293 -12.67 22.98 2.93
N VAL A 294 -12.82 22.56 4.21
CA VAL A 294 -14.08 22.60 4.96
C VAL A 294 -13.95 23.45 6.22
N GLU A 295 -14.81 24.45 6.37
CA GLU A 295 -14.85 25.31 7.54
C GLU A 295 -15.28 24.54 8.79
N GLY A 296 -14.97 25.10 9.99
CA GLY A 296 -15.40 24.56 11.29
C GLY A 296 -14.52 23.43 11.83
N GLY A 297 -13.60 22.87 11.05
CA GLY A 297 -12.56 21.93 11.52
C GLY A 297 -13.08 20.60 12.08
N TRP A 298 -14.26 20.17 11.66
CA TRP A 298 -14.96 18.97 12.13
C TRP A 298 -14.78 17.76 11.23
N LEU A 299 -14.35 17.96 9.95
CA LEU A 299 -14.17 16.88 8.97
C LEU A 299 -12.70 16.45 8.90
N TYR A 300 -12.47 15.15 8.97
CA TYR A 300 -11.16 14.52 8.89
C TYR A 300 -11.15 13.48 7.78
N ALA A 301 -9.96 13.20 7.21
CA ALA A 301 -9.79 12.16 6.21
C ALA A 301 -8.45 11.43 6.41
N ALA A 302 -8.47 10.12 6.61
CA ALA A 302 -7.27 9.31 6.85
C ALA A 302 -7.20 8.11 5.92
N GLY A 303 -5.98 7.69 5.58
CA GLY A 303 -5.69 6.61 4.65
C GLY A 303 -5.74 7.05 3.20
N ASP A 304 -5.96 6.09 2.29
CA ASP A 304 -5.84 6.32 0.84
C ASP A 304 -6.65 7.53 0.36
N VAL A 305 -7.82 7.77 0.94
CA VAL A 305 -8.75 8.85 0.52
C VAL A 305 -8.11 10.24 0.51
N ASN A 306 -7.02 10.47 1.25
CA ASN A 306 -6.30 11.73 1.28
C ASN A 306 -5.06 11.78 0.35
N HIS A 307 -4.75 10.69 -0.34
CA HIS A 307 -3.68 10.55 -1.34
C HIS A 307 -2.24 10.82 -0.83
N ARG A 308 -2.01 10.88 0.49
CA ARG A 308 -0.66 11.11 1.04
C ARG A 308 0.25 9.90 0.87
N ALA A 309 -0.28 8.70 1.20
CA ALA A 309 0.42 7.43 1.03
C ALA A 309 -0.61 6.30 0.93
N LEU A 310 -0.67 5.62 -0.22
CA LEU A 310 -1.63 4.55 -0.49
C LEU A 310 -1.13 3.22 0.10
N LEU A 311 -0.91 3.21 1.43
CA LEU A 311 -0.29 2.11 2.18
C LEU A 311 -1.01 1.92 3.52
N THR A 312 -1.41 0.69 3.81
CA THR A 312 -2.17 0.37 5.03
C THR A 312 -1.47 0.82 6.30
N HIS A 313 -0.16 0.55 6.45
CA HIS A 313 0.58 0.93 7.66
C HIS A 313 0.70 2.44 7.82
N GLN A 314 0.81 3.19 6.72
CA GLN A 314 0.83 4.65 6.74
C GLN A 314 -0.55 5.22 7.07
N GLY A 315 -1.62 4.65 6.48
CA GLY A 315 -2.99 5.01 6.86
C GLY A 315 -3.29 4.74 8.34
N LYS A 316 -2.78 3.63 8.90
CA LYS A 316 -2.89 3.34 10.35
C LYS A 316 -2.08 4.32 11.21
N TYR A 317 -0.93 4.81 10.73
CA TYR A 317 -0.18 5.87 11.38
C TYR A 317 -0.96 7.19 11.39
N GLN A 318 -1.52 7.60 10.24
CA GLN A 318 -2.43 8.75 10.13
C GLN A 318 -3.64 8.62 11.06
N ALA A 319 -4.22 7.41 11.13
CA ALA A 319 -5.38 7.12 11.97
C ALA A 319 -5.12 7.32 13.45
N ARG A 320 -3.91 6.95 13.93
CA ARG A 320 -3.50 7.21 15.32
C ARG A 320 -3.51 8.71 15.62
N ALA A 321 -2.86 9.50 14.76
CA ALA A 321 -2.81 10.96 14.91
C ALA A 321 -4.21 11.56 14.85
N ALA A 322 -5.04 11.16 13.88
CA ALA A 322 -6.41 11.64 13.73
C ALA A 322 -7.28 11.32 14.97
N GLY A 323 -7.28 10.06 15.42
CA GLY A 323 -8.09 9.65 16.59
C GLY A 323 -7.71 10.41 17.85
N MET A 324 -6.39 10.56 18.10
CA MET A 324 -5.89 11.29 19.27
C MET A 324 -6.19 12.79 19.20
N VAL A 325 -5.98 13.45 18.05
CA VAL A 325 -6.23 14.90 17.93
C VAL A 325 -7.72 15.23 17.96
N ILE A 326 -8.58 14.38 17.40
CA ILE A 326 -10.05 14.55 17.49
C ILE A 326 -10.48 14.52 18.96
N ALA A 327 -10.00 13.54 19.73
CA ALA A 327 -10.33 13.42 21.13
C ALA A 327 -9.80 14.60 21.97
N ALA A 328 -8.56 15.03 21.74
CA ALA A 328 -7.97 16.18 22.42
C ALA A 328 -8.76 17.46 22.14
N ARG A 329 -9.13 17.71 20.89
CA ARG A 329 -9.97 18.87 20.51
C ARG A 329 -11.37 18.81 21.12
N ALA A 330 -12.00 17.63 21.14
CA ALA A 330 -13.30 17.42 21.77
C ALA A 330 -13.28 17.75 23.27
N GLN A 331 -12.17 17.52 23.93
CA GLN A 331 -11.96 17.78 25.36
C GLN A 331 -11.47 19.22 25.66
N GLY A 332 -11.24 20.03 24.60
CA GLY A 332 -10.77 21.41 24.75
C GLY A 332 -9.27 21.52 25.10
N ASP A 333 -8.47 20.50 24.76
CA ASP A 333 -7.05 20.51 25.02
C ASP A 333 -6.31 21.43 24.03
N GLU A 334 -5.67 22.49 24.55
CA GLU A 334 -4.87 23.43 23.77
C GLU A 334 -3.58 22.79 23.20
N ALA A 335 -3.10 21.68 23.77
CA ALA A 335 -1.96 20.93 23.25
C ALA A 335 -2.24 20.24 21.90
N SER A 336 -3.49 20.24 21.42
CA SER A 336 -3.90 19.75 20.10
C SER A 336 -3.40 20.60 18.93
N ASN A 337 -2.64 21.66 19.17
CA ASN A 337 -2.00 22.44 18.11
C ASN A 337 -0.94 21.59 17.39
N PRO A 338 -0.90 21.62 16.05
CA PRO A 338 0.03 20.81 15.29
C PRO A 338 1.49 21.22 15.54
N VAL A 339 2.26 20.31 16.12
CA VAL A 339 3.70 20.43 16.30
C VAL A 339 4.33 19.20 15.64
N PRO A 340 5.28 19.35 14.71
CA PRO A 340 5.97 18.22 14.10
C PRO A 340 6.47 17.22 15.15
N TRP A 341 6.29 15.92 14.84
CA TRP A 341 6.67 14.79 15.72
C TRP A 341 5.87 14.68 17.02
N SER A 342 4.81 15.47 17.23
CA SER A 342 3.85 15.19 18.30
C SER A 342 2.90 14.05 17.93
N ASP A 343 2.23 13.48 18.94
CA ASP A 343 1.27 12.38 18.75
C ASP A 343 0.05 12.76 17.89
N TYR A 344 -0.15 14.05 17.65
CA TYR A 344 -1.29 14.60 16.92
C TYR A 344 -1.06 14.83 15.44
N VAL A 345 0.15 14.59 14.92
CA VAL A 345 0.52 14.90 13.54
C VAL A 345 1.24 13.74 12.85
N ALA A 346 0.92 13.55 11.57
CA ALA A 346 1.50 12.50 10.76
C ALA A 346 2.78 13.01 10.02
N THR A 347 3.78 13.48 10.78
CA THR A 347 5.01 14.09 10.23
C THR A 347 5.80 13.14 9.33
N ALA A 348 5.81 11.83 9.63
CA ALA A 348 6.56 10.85 8.84
C ALA A 348 6.04 10.70 7.40
N ASP A 349 4.79 11.09 7.11
CA ASP A 349 4.24 11.07 5.74
C ASP A 349 5.08 11.88 4.74
N HIS A 350 5.80 12.90 5.21
CA HIS A 350 6.54 13.80 4.33
C HIS A 350 7.93 13.29 3.93
N GLN A 351 8.53 12.40 4.73
CA GLN A 351 9.94 12.08 4.55
C GLN A 351 10.38 10.66 4.95
N ALA A 352 9.50 9.87 5.55
CA ALA A 352 9.89 8.58 6.11
C ALA A 352 8.81 7.49 5.90
N VAL A 353 8.21 7.46 4.72
CA VAL A 353 7.23 6.44 4.34
C VAL A 353 7.97 5.17 3.93
N PRO A 354 7.93 4.08 4.71
CA PRO A 354 8.51 2.81 4.32
C PRO A 354 7.59 2.11 3.31
N GLN A 355 8.18 1.50 2.30
CA GLN A 355 7.47 0.76 1.26
C GLN A 355 8.14 -0.58 1.01
N VAL A 356 7.35 -1.62 0.80
CA VAL A 356 7.82 -2.94 0.39
C VAL A 356 7.00 -3.42 -0.79
N VAL A 357 7.67 -3.90 -1.83
CA VAL A 357 7.09 -4.63 -2.95
C VAL A 357 7.50 -6.09 -2.81
N PHE A 358 6.52 -6.95 -2.65
CA PHE A 358 6.72 -8.38 -2.37
C PHE A 358 6.88 -9.19 -3.66
N THR A 359 7.70 -8.67 -4.57
CA THR A 359 8.11 -9.37 -5.79
C THR A 359 9.28 -10.32 -5.52
N GLU A 360 9.80 -10.94 -6.54
CA GLU A 360 11.12 -11.57 -6.58
C GLU A 360 11.96 -10.87 -7.64
N PRO A 361 13.10 -10.26 -7.23
CA PRO A 361 13.48 -10.00 -5.84
C PRO A 361 12.52 -9.02 -5.15
N GLU A 362 12.48 -9.02 -3.80
CA GLU A 362 11.78 -7.99 -3.05
C GLU A 362 12.41 -6.62 -3.27
N VAL A 363 11.59 -5.57 -3.17
CA VAL A 363 12.08 -4.19 -3.15
C VAL A 363 11.58 -3.52 -1.88
N ALA A 364 12.48 -2.92 -1.13
CA ALA A 364 12.15 -2.20 0.09
C ALA A 364 12.80 -0.82 0.09
N SER A 365 12.04 0.22 0.38
CA SER A 365 12.53 1.60 0.39
C SER A 365 11.92 2.43 1.50
N VAL A 366 12.63 3.47 1.92
CA VAL A 366 12.13 4.51 2.83
C VAL A 366 12.81 5.83 2.49
N GLY A 367 12.06 6.92 2.61
CA GLY A 367 12.57 8.26 2.34
C GLY A 367 12.61 8.59 0.85
N LEU A 368 13.60 9.36 0.46
CA LEU A 368 13.72 9.92 -0.89
C LEU A 368 14.51 9.00 -1.81
N THR A 369 14.14 8.96 -3.09
CA THR A 369 15.04 8.50 -4.16
C THR A 369 16.09 9.57 -4.43
N ALA A 370 17.20 9.18 -5.09
CA ALA A 370 18.26 10.13 -5.49
C ALA A 370 17.69 11.29 -6.33
N LYS A 371 16.77 10.97 -7.25
CA LYS A 371 16.08 11.96 -8.06
C LYS A 371 15.25 12.92 -7.21
N GLN A 372 14.43 12.40 -6.30
CA GLN A 372 13.58 13.23 -5.43
C GLN A 372 14.40 14.13 -4.51
N ALA A 373 15.52 13.64 -3.98
CA ALA A 373 16.43 14.42 -3.15
C ALA A 373 17.08 15.56 -3.96
N THR A 374 17.52 15.27 -5.18
CA THR A 374 18.06 16.28 -6.11
C THR A 374 17.01 17.32 -6.49
N ASP A 375 15.80 16.89 -6.84
CA ASP A 375 14.69 17.79 -7.20
C ASP A 375 14.31 18.74 -6.05
N ARG A 376 14.52 18.31 -4.79
CA ARG A 376 14.36 19.14 -3.58
C ARG A 376 15.54 20.07 -3.30
N GLY A 377 16.60 20.01 -4.10
CA GLY A 377 17.79 20.85 -3.94
C GLY A 377 18.68 20.47 -2.76
N LEU A 378 18.61 19.25 -2.28
CA LEU A 378 19.50 18.76 -1.22
C LEU A 378 20.91 18.53 -1.76
N ASP A 379 21.92 18.85 -0.95
CA ASP A 379 23.31 18.46 -1.21
C ASP A 379 23.47 17.00 -0.77
N ILE A 380 23.49 16.09 -1.75
CA ILE A 380 23.43 14.66 -1.48
C ILE A 380 24.66 13.90 -1.98
N ARG A 381 24.95 12.81 -1.27
CA ARG A 381 25.80 11.73 -1.77
C ARG A 381 25.00 10.43 -1.90
N VAL A 382 25.10 9.81 -3.07
CA VAL A 382 24.51 8.51 -3.35
C VAL A 382 25.57 7.45 -3.15
N VAL A 383 25.27 6.44 -2.34
CA VAL A 383 26.18 5.33 -2.03
C VAL A 383 25.51 4.02 -2.43
N ASP A 384 26.16 3.30 -3.33
CA ASP A 384 25.68 2.02 -3.86
C ASP A 384 26.54 0.86 -3.38
N TYR A 385 25.92 -0.31 -3.15
CA TYR A 385 26.64 -1.54 -2.84
C TYR A 385 25.87 -2.78 -3.35
N ALA A 386 26.59 -3.75 -3.90
CA ALA A 386 25.99 -5.02 -4.33
C ALA A 386 25.74 -5.92 -3.10
N LEU A 387 24.47 -6.24 -2.84
CA LEU A 387 24.05 -7.08 -1.71
C LEU A 387 24.67 -8.49 -1.76
N GLY A 388 24.90 -9.04 -2.97
CA GLY A 388 25.54 -10.34 -3.13
C GLY A 388 26.97 -10.44 -2.61
N ASN A 389 27.64 -9.31 -2.38
CA ASN A 389 29.00 -9.25 -1.82
C ASN A 389 29.04 -9.31 -0.28
N VAL A 390 27.90 -9.40 0.37
CA VAL A 390 27.77 -9.53 1.83
C VAL A 390 27.77 -11.01 2.20
N ALA A 391 28.55 -11.42 3.19
CA ALA A 391 28.68 -12.82 3.59
C ALA A 391 27.33 -13.47 3.97
N GLY A 392 26.47 -12.71 4.67
CA GLY A 392 25.12 -13.17 5.01
C GLY A 392 24.24 -13.42 3.80
N SER A 393 24.36 -12.62 2.73
CA SER A 393 23.64 -12.81 1.48
C SER A 393 24.08 -14.08 0.76
N ALA A 394 25.39 -14.31 0.68
CA ALA A 394 25.96 -15.51 0.05
C ALA A 394 25.56 -16.81 0.78
N LEU A 395 25.36 -16.77 2.09
CA LEU A 395 24.84 -17.90 2.89
C LEU A 395 23.34 -18.08 2.73
N HIS A 396 22.62 -16.99 2.45
CA HIS A 396 21.17 -16.99 2.34
C HIS A 396 20.69 -17.68 1.06
N ALA A 397 21.38 -17.45 -0.07
CA ALA A 397 21.03 -18.03 -1.35
C ALA A 397 22.24 -18.15 -2.28
N ASP A 398 22.37 -19.27 -2.96
CA ASP A 398 23.37 -19.45 -4.02
C ASP A 398 23.09 -18.47 -5.16
N GLY A 399 24.12 -17.73 -5.57
CA GLY A 399 23.98 -16.72 -6.62
C GLY A 399 23.07 -15.54 -6.20
N TYR A 400 23.10 -15.16 -4.93
CA TYR A 400 22.34 -14.01 -4.45
C TYR A 400 22.67 -12.75 -5.26
N GLU A 401 21.69 -12.22 -5.96
CA GLU A 401 21.76 -10.95 -6.66
C GLU A 401 20.90 -9.92 -5.92
N GLY A 402 21.43 -8.72 -5.77
CA GLY A 402 20.71 -7.62 -5.14
C GLY A 402 21.53 -6.35 -5.07
N HIS A 403 20.85 -5.26 -4.82
CA HIS A 403 21.45 -3.92 -4.79
C HIS A 403 20.93 -3.13 -3.60
N ALA A 404 21.83 -2.36 -2.99
CA ALA A 404 21.52 -1.43 -1.90
C ALA A 404 21.97 -0.04 -2.29
N ARG A 405 21.10 0.96 -2.09
CA ARG A 405 21.40 2.39 -2.24
C ARG A 405 21.06 3.12 -0.97
N MET A 406 22.00 3.94 -0.49
CA MET A 406 21.84 4.87 0.61
C MET A 406 22.05 6.30 0.11
N ILE A 407 21.17 7.22 0.48
CA ILE A 407 21.23 8.64 0.10
C ILE A 407 21.49 9.44 1.37
N VAL A 408 22.61 10.15 1.38
CA VAL A 408 23.06 10.96 2.50
C VAL A 408 22.86 12.43 2.18
N ASP A 409 22.27 13.18 3.10
CA ASP A 409 22.32 14.65 3.12
C ASP A 409 23.67 15.08 3.70
N GLU A 410 24.55 15.61 2.86
CA GLU A 410 25.91 16.02 3.23
C GLU A 410 25.92 17.19 4.22
N SER A 411 24.92 18.06 4.14
CA SER A 411 24.84 19.22 5.04
C SER A 411 24.49 18.82 6.47
N ARG A 412 23.62 17.80 6.64
CA ARG A 412 23.17 17.31 7.96
C ARG A 412 23.88 16.05 8.43
N GLN A 413 24.61 15.38 7.53
CA GLN A 413 25.30 14.11 7.80
C GLN A 413 24.34 13.02 8.30
N VAL A 414 23.15 12.93 7.68
CA VAL A 414 22.11 11.95 7.99
C VAL A 414 21.62 11.25 6.72
N ILE A 415 21.02 10.07 6.88
CA ILE A 415 20.39 9.35 5.77
C ILE A 415 19.01 9.97 5.50
N VAL A 416 18.72 10.27 4.23
CA VAL A 416 17.43 10.79 3.78
C VAL A 416 16.67 9.83 2.87
N GLY A 417 17.31 8.76 2.43
CA GLY A 417 16.69 7.73 1.62
C GLY A 417 17.49 6.44 1.58
N VAL A 418 16.78 5.31 1.54
CA VAL A 418 17.38 3.98 1.37
C VAL A 418 16.50 3.16 0.46
N THR A 419 17.11 2.43 -0.47
CA THR A 419 16.42 1.42 -1.30
C THR A 419 17.25 0.15 -1.33
N PHE A 420 16.60 -0.96 -1.02
CA PHE A 420 17.15 -2.31 -1.17
C PHE A 420 16.33 -3.07 -2.22
N ALA A 421 16.99 -3.84 -3.07
CA ALA A 421 16.35 -4.82 -3.94
C ALA A 421 17.13 -6.14 -3.84
N GLY A 422 16.46 -7.22 -3.46
CA GLY A 422 17.10 -8.52 -3.25
C GLY A 422 16.18 -9.47 -2.45
N PRO A 423 16.55 -10.75 -2.29
CA PRO A 423 15.82 -11.66 -1.40
C PRO A 423 15.82 -11.20 0.06
N ASP A 424 14.64 -11.29 0.72
CA ASP A 424 14.40 -10.96 2.14
C ASP A 424 14.81 -9.55 2.60
N VAL A 425 14.86 -8.57 1.68
CA VAL A 425 15.19 -7.17 2.04
C VAL A 425 14.06 -6.45 2.75
N SER A 426 12.84 -6.98 2.74
CA SER A 426 11.69 -6.42 3.45
C SER A 426 11.95 -6.25 4.95
N GLU A 427 12.68 -7.18 5.56
CA GLU A 427 13.02 -7.11 6.99
C GLU A 427 14.17 -6.12 7.31
N LEU A 428 14.95 -5.71 6.31
CA LEU A 428 16.01 -4.69 6.48
C LEU A 428 15.46 -3.28 6.59
N ILE A 429 14.28 -3.00 6.01
CA ILE A 429 13.81 -1.61 5.83
C ILE A 429 13.46 -0.92 7.15
N HIS A 430 13.09 -1.66 8.19
CA HIS A 430 12.74 -1.04 9.46
C HIS A 430 13.92 -0.36 10.14
N SER A 431 15.14 -0.91 10.02
CA SER A 431 16.35 -0.27 10.50
C SER A 431 16.65 1.04 9.76
N ALA A 432 16.41 1.08 8.45
CA ALA A 432 16.48 2.29 7.64
C ALA A 432 15.43 3.33 8.09
N THR A 433 14.19 2.87 8.31
CA THR A 433 13.09 3.73 8.78
C THR A 433 13.46 4.41 10.11
N ILE A 434 14.00 3.67 11.06
CA ILE A 434 14.46 4.21 12.35
C ILE A 434 15.57 5.25 12.14
N ALA A 435 16.54 4.97 11.26
CA ALA A 435 17.64 5.90 10.98
C ALA A 435 17.16 7.20 10.33
N VAL A 436 16.21 7.13 9.38
CA VAL A 436 15.62 8.29 8.70
C VAL A 436 14.75 9.11 9.65
N VAL A 437 13.81 8.45 10.37
CA VAL A 437 12.92 9.13 11.33
C VAL A 437 13.69 9.77 12.46
N GLY A 438 14.70 9.08 12.99
CA GLY A 438 15.53 9.56 14.09
C GLY A 438 16.60 10.56 13.67
N GLU A 439 16.72 10.85 12.36
CA GLU A 439 17.81 11.66 11.79
C GLU A 439 19.15 11.26 12.42
N VAL A 440 19.39 9.93 12.45
CA VAL A 440 20.57 9.38 13.15
C VAL A 440 21.83 9.80 12.42
N PRO A 441 22.76 10.57 13.07
CA PRO A 441 23.99 11.00 12.41
C PRO A 441 24.85 9.82 11.96
N LEU A 442 25.49 9.91 10.80
CA LEU A 442 26.38 8.87 10.28
C LEU A 442 27.47 8.47 11.27
N SER A 443 27.97 9.43 12.08
CA SER A 443 28.93 9.17 13.15
C SER A 443 28.41 8.22 14.23
N ARG A 444 27.09 8.17 14.45
CA ARG A 444 26.45 7.23 15.39
C ARG A 444 26.13 5.91 14.69
N LEU A 445 25.66 5.94 13.44
CA LEU A 445 25.40 4.71 12.66
C LEU A 445 26.66 3.87 12.49
N TRP A 446 27.83 4.50 12.44
CA TRP A 446 29.12 3.79 12.42
C TRP A 446 29.33 2.83 13.61
N HIS A 447 28.67 3.09 14.73
CA HIS A 447 28.73 2.24 15.93
C HIS A 447 27.54 1.27 16.03
N ALA A 448 26.61 1.29 15.09
CA ALA A 448 25.53 0.31 14.99
C ALA A 448 26.04 -0.97 14.32
N VAL A 449 26.67 -1.84 15.10
CA VAL A 449 27.37 -3.02 14.60
C VAL A 449 26.39 -4.08 14.13
N PRO A 450 26.36 -4.44 12.82
CA PRO A 450 25.53 -5.53 12.35
C PRO A 450 26.07 -6.88 12.82
N SER A 451 25.16 -7.82 13.12
CA SER A 451 25.55 -9.19 13.45
C SER A 451 26.16 -9.90 12.25
N TYR A 452 27.18 -10.73 12.50
CA TYR A 452 27.84 -11.51 11.45
C TYR A 452 27.58 -13.03 11.64
N PRO A 453 27.30 -13.79 10.59
CA PRO A 453 27.01 -13.34 9.22
C PRO A 453 25.49 -13.11 9.02
N THR A 454 25.11 -11.91 8.65
CA THR A 454 23.72 -11.56 8.29
C THR A 454 23.69 -10.61 7.10
N ILE A 455 22.54 -10.50 6.42
CA ILE A 455 22.35 -9.52 5.34
C ILE A 455 22.47 -8.09 5.88
N SER A 456 22.19 -7.86 7.17
CA SER A 456 22.34 -6.54 7.82
C SER A 456 23.79 -6.00 7.79
N GLU A 457 24.81 -6.83 7.47
CA GLU A 457 26.18 -6.37 7.25
C GLU A 457 26.26 -5.31 6.12
N ILE A 458 25.27 -5.23 5.26
CA ILE A 458 25.13 -4.19 4.24
C ILE A 458 25.26 -2.77 4.80
N TRP A 459 24.80 -2.52 6.03
CA TRP A 459 24.93 -1.22 6.68
C TRP A 459 26.39 -0.82 6.89
N LEU A 460 27.22 -1.75 7.33
CA LEU A 460 28.66 -1.51 7.46
C LEU A 460 29.30 -1.22 6.09
N ARG A 461 28.92 -1.99 5.07
CA ARG A 461 29.48 -1.84 3.71
C ARG A 461 29.11 -0.49 3.09
N LEU A 462 27.88 -0.04 3.24
CA LEU A 462 27.45 1.28 2.78
C LEU A 462 28.21 2.40 3.51
N LEU A 463 28.42 2.29 4.83
CA LEU A 463 29.15 3.29 5.61
C LEU A 463 30.68 3.28 5.30
N GLU A 464 31.26 2.11 5.04
CA GLU A 464 32.65 2.00 4.58
C GLU A 464 32.84 2.62 3.19
N THR A 465 31.92 2.33 2.24
CA THR A 465 31.93 2.93 0.90
C THR A 465 31.79 4.46 0.99
N TYR A 466 30.85 4.96 1.78
CA TYR A 466 30.68 6.40 2.01
C TYR A 466 32.00 7.06 2.48
N ARG A 467 32.72 6.42 3.41
CA ARG A 467 33.99 6.95 3.95
C ARG A 467 35.16 6.84 2.99
N ALA A 468 35.17 5.84 2.13
CA ALA A 468 36.25 5.65 1.15
C ALA A 468 36.19 6.65 0.00
N GLU A 469 35.00 7.21 -0.29
CA GLU A 469 34.76 8.20 -1.33
C GLU A 469 34.76 9.64 -0.78
N ALA A 470 34.98 9.82 0.52
CA ALA A 470 35.10 11.11 1.20
C ALA A 470 36.55 11.71 1.10
#